data_7eb4af70b49a5755ec9ded240a81e884
#
_entry.id   7eb4af70b49a5755ec9ded240a81e884
#
_cell.length_a   1.000
_cell.length_b   1.000
_cell.length_c   1.000
_cell.angle_alpha   90.00
_cell.angle_beta   90.00
_cell.angle_gamma   90.00
#
_symmetry.space_group_name_H-M   'P 1'
#
loop_
_entity.id
_entity.type
_entity.pdbx_description
1 polymer ?
#
loop_
_entity_poly.entity_id
_entity_poly.type
_entity_poly.pdbx_seq_one_letter_code
_entity_poly.pdbx_strand_id
1 'polypeptide(L)'
;MPQLMETWEAFRAERSISVCATSMSTDYRQVTRWLQKSPIQDLTQARQICIWMLRQKPEKSARKTVMYLRGMCKWAAAEDVGILDKNPVLNFRMPKAAQRNAEITIIPREKVDLILKTLDISSRNSTRKWSLFAGMMLQTAMRTGEVRALKWEDINQNRILVHANYTLTHGYKSTTKTNKPRWVPLNSKAQDILAQLSKESEYLFPWNRYAFQSFFYARITDLYVTGQIDEMYRPYDLRHVAISRWIEEGIPVMQAAKWAGNTSEIIWKHYANVTQEYEMPIL
;
A
#
# COMPACT_ATOMS: atom_id res chain seq x y z
N MET A 1 8.08 26.44 28.91
CA MET A 1 7.79 25.01 28.74
C MET A 1 7.64 24.75 27.25
N PRO A 2 8.27 23.71 26.69
CA PRO A 2 8.18 23.42 25.26
C PRO A 2 6.74 23.02 24.86
N GLN A 3 6.17 23.77 23.91
CA GLN A 3 4.80 23.58 23.45
C GLN A 3 4.74 22.44 22.42
N LEU A 4 3.73 21.58 22.55
CA LEU A 4 3.54 20.39 21.70
C LEU A 4 3.49 20.76 20.20
N MET A 5 2.67 21.72 19.84
CA MET A 5 2.46 22.05 18.42
C MET A 5 3.61 22.85 17.82
N GLU A 6 4.23 23.75 18.58
CA GLU A 6 5.42 24.49 18.16
C GLU A 6 6.58 23.54 17.89
N THR A 7 6.86 22.63 18.82
CA THR A 7 7.91 21.61 18.65
C THR A 7 7.59 20.65 17.51
N TRP A 8 6.29 20.32 17.30
CA TRP A 8 5.87 19.49 16.17
C TRP A 8 6.15 20.15 14.83
N GLU A 9 5.86 21.44 14.69
CA GLU A 9 6.12 22.14 13.41
C GLU A 9 7.62 22.29 13.15
N ALA A 10 8.45 22.54 14.16
CA ALA A 10 9.90 22.56 14.04
C ALA A 10 10.45 21.17 13.59
N PHE A 11 10.04 20.10 14.26
CA PHE A 11 10.39 18.72 13.88
C PHE A 11 9.94 18.39 12.45
N ARG A 12 8.73 18.79 12.09
CA ARG A 12 8.18 18.56 10.76
C ARG A 12 8.96 19.32 9.68
N ALA A 13 9.37 20.56 9.96
CA ALA A 13 10.17 21.37 9.04
C ALA A 13 11.52 20.68 8.74
N GLU A 14 12.23 20.24 9.78
CA GLU A 14 13.50 19.52 9.59
C GLU A 14 13.30 18.19 8.87
N ARG A 15 12.29 17.42 9.27
CA ARG A 15 11.99 16.14 8.59
C ARG A 15 11.60 16.31 7.13
N SER A 16 11.12 17.46 6.70
CA SER A 16 10.76 17.72 5.30
C SER A 16 11.98 17.65 4.36
N ILE A 17 13.18 17.81 4.87
CA ILE A 17 14.43 17.70 4.10
C ILE A 17 14.71 16.24 3.68
N SER A 18 14.35 15.27 4.53
CA SER A 18 14.69 13.85 4.34
C SER A 18 13.49 12.95 4.03
N VAL A 19 12.27 13.40 4.31
CA VAL A 19 11.04 12.63 4.14
C VAL A 19 10.37 12.99 2.82
N CYS A 20 9.92 11.97 2.09
CA CYS A 20 9.26 12.21 0.80
C CYS A 20 7.95 13.01 0.94
N ALA A 21 7.66 13.84 -0.06
CA ALA A 21 6.49 14.72 -0.10
C ALA A 21 5.15 14.00 0.15
N THR A 22 5.03 12.75 -0.30
CA THR A 22 3.82 11.92 -0.05
C THR A 22 3.61 11.67 1.44
N SER A 23 4.67 11.29 2.17
CA SER A 23 4.57 11.06 3.62
C SER A 23 4.28 12.37 4.36
N MET A 24 4.87 13.49 3.93
CA MET A 24 4.59 14.81 4.51
C MET A 24 3.12 15.21 4.33
N SER A 25 2.57 15.02 3.13
CA SER A 25 1.18 15.40 2.83
C SER A 25 0.13 14.44 3.39
N THR A 26 0.49 13.21 3.73
CA THR A 26 -0.45 12.21 4.26
C THR A 26 -0.22 11.95 5.75
N ASP A 27 0.91 11.36 6.09
CA ASP A 27 1.18 10.89 7.45
C ASP A 27 1.37 12.03 8.42
N TYR A 28 2.24 12.99 8.08
CA TYR A 28 2.49 14.15 8.93
C TYR A 28 1.24 15.03 9.08
N ARG A 29 0.48 15.24 8.00
CA ARG A 29 -0.81 15.95 8.08
C ARG A 29 -1.81 15.22 8.99
N GLN A 30 -1.88 13.90 8.93
CA GLN A 30 -2.75 13.12 9.81
C GLN A 30 -2.29 13.26 11.28
N VAL A 31 -1.00 13.14 11.54
CA VAL A 31 -0.42 13.31 12.89
C VAL A 31 -0.68 14.70 13.41
N THR A 32 -0.47 15.76 12.61
CA THR A 32 -0.79 17.15 13.00
C THR A 32 -2.23 17.26 13.50
N ARG A 33 -3.20 16.75 12.72
CA ARG A 33 -4.62 16.78 13.12
C ARG A 33 -4.90 16.06 14.45
N TRP A 34 -4.16 14.99 14.74
CA TRP A 34 -4.31 14.27 15.99
C TRP A 34 -3.66 15.02 17.15
N LEU A 35 -2.47 15.58 16.98
CA LEU A 35 -1.79 16.35 18.01
C LEU A 35 -2.56 17.62 18.39
N GLN A 36 -3.17 18.29 17.38
CA GLN A 36 -4.05 19.45 17.62
C GLN A 36 -5.25 19.16 18.52
N LYS A 37 -5.72 17.91 18.55
CA LYS A 37 -6.82 17.47 19.40
C LYS A 37 -6.40 17.12 20.82
N SER A 38 -5.09 17.08 21.10
CA SER A 38 -4.59 16.76 22.45
C SER A 38 -5.01 17.85 23.44
N PRO A 39 -5.60 17.47 24.58
CA PRO A 39 -5.89 18.42 25.65
C PRO A 39 -4.62 18.88 26.39
N ILE A 40 -3.50 18.19 26.17
CA ILE A 40 -2.21 18.47 26.81
C ILE A 40 -1.29 19.09 25.76
N GLN A 41 -0.84 20.32 26.00
CA GLN A 41 0.04 21.07 25.08
C GLN A 41 1.47 21.17 25.59
N ASP A 42 1.74 20.80 26.83
CA ASP A 42 3.08 20.74 27.40
C ASP A 42 3.78 19.44 26.98
N LEU A 43 4.85 19.55 26.20
CA LEU A 43 5.58 18.41 25.66
C LEU A 43 6.34 17.62 26.74
N THR A 44 6.64 18.24 27.89
CA THR A 44 7.24 17.50 29.01
C THR A 44 6.32 16.41 29.54
N GLN A 45 5.01 16.52 29.28
CA GLN A 45 3.97 15.56 29.61
C GLN A 45 3.68 14.58 28.43
N ALA A 46 4.61 14.41 27.51
CA ALA A 46 4.40 13.55 26.32
C ALA A 46 3.97 12.11 26.66
N ARG A 47 4.32 11.61 27.84
CA ARG A 47 3.84 10.30 28.31
C ARG A 47 2.31 10.27 28.46
N GLN A 48 1.72 11.31 29.07
CA GLN A 48 0.27 11.46 29.21
C GLN A 48 -0.40 11.64 27.85
N ILE A 49 0.23 12.40 26.96
CA ILE A 49 -0.24 12.56 25.57
C ILE A 49 -0.29 11.20 24.85
N CYS A 50 0.76 10.36 24.98
CA CYS A 50 0.77 9.01 24.43
C CYS A 50 -0.38 8.15 24.97
N ILE A 51 -0.63 8.18 26.29
CA ILE A 51 -1.69 7.42 26.94
C ILE A 51 -3.06 7.90 26.44
N TRP A 52 -3.27 9.20 26.37
CA TRP A 52 -4.51 9.78 25.85
C TRP A 52 -4.75 9.37 24.39
N MET A 53 -3.71 9.48 23.54
CA MET A 53 -3.79 9.07 22.13
C MET A 53 -4.21 7.61 21.95
N LEU A 54 -3.61 6.70 22.74
CA LEU A 54 -3.89 5.26 22.61
C LEU A 54 -5.34 4.88 23.01
N ARG A 55 -6.06 5.77 23.69
CA ARG A 55 -7.49 5.59 23.99
C ARG A 55 -8.40 6.05 22.84
N GLN A 56 -7.84 6.74 21.83
CA GLN A 56 -8.62 7.27 20.72
C GLN A 56 -8.86 6.21 19.62
N LYS A 57 -9.93 6.41 18.84
CA LYS A 57 -10.26 5.58 17.67
C LYS A 57 -10.14 6.44 16.40
N PRO A 58 -9.70 5.85 15.27
CA PRO A 58 -9.31 4.44 15.10
C PRO A 58 -7.90 4.15 15.65
N GLU A 59 -7.77 3.01 16.31
CA GLU A 59 -6.54 2.57 17.01
C GLU A 59 -5.26 2.66 16.15
N LYS A 60 -5.35 2.24 14.89
CA LYS A 60 -4.20 2.27 13.95
C LYS A 60 -3.64 3.69 13.77
N SER A 61 -4.50 4.69 13.65
CA SER A 61 -4.11 6.10 13.51
C SER A 61 -3.54 6.66 14.81
N ALA A 62 -4.14 6.31 15.95
CA ALA A 62 -3.67 6.69 17.26
C ALA A 62 -2.26 6.15 17.54
N ARG A 63 -2.04 4.85 17.30
CA ARG A 63 -0.73 4.21 17.45
C ARG A 63 0.33 4.84 16.53
N LYS A 64 -0.02 5.14 15.29
CA LYS A 64 0.86 5.84 14.35
C LYS A 64 1.25 7.21 14.90
N THR A 65 0.29 7.99 15.41
CA THR A 65 0.57 9.30 16.02
C THR A 65 1.53 9.18 17.19
N VAL A 66 1.35 8.19 18.07
CA VAL A 66 2.29 7.92 19.19
C VAL A 66 3.71 7.61 18.68
N MET A 67 3.85 6.86 17.59
CA MET A 67 5.18 6.61 17.00
C MET A 67 5.87 7.90 16.55
N TYR A 68 5.13 8.80 15.90
CA TYR A 68 5.66 10.09 15.46
C TYR A 68 5.99 11.01 16.66
N LEU A 69 5.12 11.07 17.68
CA LEU A 69 5.36 11.81 18.91
C LEU A 69 6.64 11.33 19.62
N ARG A 70 6.86 10.03 19.69
CA ARG A 70 8.11 9.46 20.23
C ARG A 70 9.34 9.88 19.43
N GLY A 71 9.23 9.87 18.10
CA GLY A 71 10.29 10.35 17.21
C GLY A 71 10.61 11.83 17.43
N MET A 72 9.58 12.67 17.57
CA MET A 72 9.74 14.09 17.90
C MET A 72 10.39 14.31 19.27
N CYS A 73 9.95 13.60 20.31
CA CYS A 73 10.56 13.73 21.65
C CYS A 73 12.02 13.27 21.67
N LYS A 74 12.38 12.23 20.89
CA LYS A 74 13.78 11.82 20.74
C LYS A 74 14.60 12.90 20.06
N TRP A 75 14.09 13.51 19.02
CA TRP A 75 14.74 14.60 18.31
C TRP A 75 14.87 15.86 19.20
N ALA A 76 13.79 16.26 19.88
CA ALA A 76 13.77 17.45 20.74
C ALA A 76 14.72 17.35 21.96
N ALA A 77 15.06 16.12 22.36
CA ALA A 77 16.01 15.84 23.45
C ALA A 77 17.43 15.51 22.95
N ALA A 78 17.72 15.68 21.65
CA ALA A 78 19.06 15.55 21.11
C ALA A 78 19.91 16.77 21.50
N GLU A 79 21.21 16.56 21.71
CA GLU A 79 22.13 17.61 22.21
C GLU A 79 22.21 18.84 21.29
N ASP A 80 22.12 18.62 19.99
CA ASP A 80 22.15 19.65 18.94
C ASP A 80 20.82 20.42 18.80
N VAL A 81 19.72 19.90 19.37
CA VAL A 81 18.39 20.52 19.34
C VAL A 81 18.04 21.20 20.68
N GLY A 82 18.23 20.51 21.79
CA GLY A 82 18.16 21.07 23.15
C GLY A 82 16.80 21.66 23.59
N ILE A 83 15.68 21.26 22.93
CA ILE A 83 14.32 21.73 23.28
C ILE A 83 13.84 21.07 24.57
N LEU A 84 14.25 19.84 24.82
CA LEU A 84 13.96 19.05 26.02
C LEU A 84 15.27 18.64 26.70
N ASP A 85 15.38 18.81 27.98
CA ASP A 85 16.53 18.34 28.78
C ASP A 85 16.67 16.82 28.75
N LYS A 86 15.55 16.12 28.66
CA LYS A 86 15.48 14.65 28.57
C LYS A 86 14.24 14.20 27.79
N ASN A 87 14.34 13.03 27.15
CA ASN A 87 13.22 12.45 26.44
C ASN A 87 12.16 11.89 27.41
N PRO A 88 10.95 12.51 27.53
CA PRO A 88 9.91 12.10 28.47
C PRO A 88 9.26 10.75 28.16
N VAL A 89 9.51 10.22 26.96
CA VAL A 89 8.95 8.94 26.48
C VAL A 89 10.02 7.89 26.17
N LEU A 90 11.26 8.08 26.67
CA LEU A 90 12.37 7.15 26.42
C LEU A 90 11.97 5.71 26.77
N ASN A 91 11.40 5.50 27.94
CA ASN A 91 10.99 4.20 28.46
C ASN A 91 9.49 3.91 28.24
N PHE A 92 8.80 4.66 27.38
CA PHE A 92 7.40 4.41 27.08
C PHE A 92 7.26 3.16 26.23
N ARG A 93 6.71 2.08 26.81
CA ARG A 93 6.39 0.84 26.09
C ARG A 93 4.99 0.96 25.52
N MET A 94 4.89 0.94 24.19
CA MET A 94 3.60 0.88 23.53
C MET A 94 2.96 -0.48 23.80
N PRO A 95 1.70 -0.55 24.27
CA PRO A 95 0.99 -1.81 24.43
C PRO A 95 1.06 -2.64 23.15
N LYS A 96 1.16 -3.96 23.24
CA LYS A 96 1.07 -4.82 22.06
C LYS A 96 -0.26 -4.52 21.35
N ALA A 97 -0.23 -4.34 20.04
CA ALA A 97 -1.48 -4.32 19.27
C ALA A 97 -2.18 -5.65 19.48
N ALA A 98 -3.50 -5.65 19.61
CA ALA A 98 -4.24 -6.89 19.46
C ALA A 98 -3.74 -7.55 18.17
N GLN A 99 -3.24 -8.79 18.26
CA GLN A 99 -2.87 -9.57 17.09
C GLN A 99 -4.17 -9.80 16.30
N ARG A 100 -4.49 -8.85 15.44
CA ARG A 100 -5.31 -9.17 14.30
C ARG A 100 -4.35 -9.89 13.35
N ASN A 101 -4.42 -11.20 13.32
CA ASN A 101 -4.04 -11.91 12.11
C ASN A 101 -4.92 -11.27 11.03
N ALA A 102 -4.37 -10.30 10.32
CA ALA A 102 -5.02 -9.78 9.15
C ALA A 102 -4.89 -10.90 8.13
N GLU A 103 -5.81 -11.86 8.19
CA GLU A 103 -5.98 -12.82 7.11
C GLU A 103 -6.12 -12.03 5.83
N ILE A 104 -5.34 -12.41 4.85
CA ILE A 104 -5.45 -11.81 3.53
C ILE A 104 -6.74 -12.33 2.94
N THR A 105 -7.60 -11.43 2.50
CA THR A 105 -8.76 -11.79 1.71
C THR A 105 -8.28 -12.23 0.31
N ILE A 106 -8.46 -13.50 -0.01
CA ILE A 106 -8.21 -14.06 -1.33
C ILE A 106 -9.55 -14.19 -2.04
N ILE A 107 -9.71 -13.47 -3.15
CA ILE A 107 -10.94 -13.54 -3.94
C ILE A 107 -11.01 -14.93 -4.59
N PRO A 108 -12.10 -15.70 -4.41
CA PRO A 108 -12.32 -16.97 -5.07
C PRO A 108 -12.22 -16.87 -6.61
N ARG A 109 -11.75 -17.93 -7.27
CA ARG A 109 -11.49 -17.90 -8.74
C ARG A 109 -12.72 -17.48 -9.54
N GLU A 110 -13.87 -18.06 -9.24
CA GLU A 110 -15.16 -17.77 -9.89
C GLU A 110 -15.61 -16.32 -9.71
N LYS A 111 -15.28 -15.72 -8.54
CA LYS A 111 -15.59 -14.32 -8.26
C LYS A 111 -14.65 -13.35 -8.99
N VAL A 112 -13.39 -13.76 -9.23
CA VAL A 112 -12.44 -12.95 -10.04
C VAL A 112 -12.97 -12.73 -11.43
N ASP A 113 -13.44 -13.79 -12.10
CA ASP A 113 -13.97 -13.71 -13.47
C ASP A 113 -15.24 -12.86 -13.55
N LEU A 114 -16.11 -12.97 -12.53
CA LEU A 114 -17.29 -12.13 -12.39
C LEU A 114 -16.91 -10.64 -12.23
N ILE A 115 -15.95 -10.34 -11.37
CA ILE A 115 -15.45 -8.98 -11.15
C ILE A 115 -14.88 -8.41 -12.46
N LEU A 116 -14.02 -9.15 -13.16
CA LEU A 116 -13.43 -8.70 -14.42
C LEU A 116 -14.51 -8.40 -15.47
N LYS A 117 -15.51 -9.28 -15.64
CA LYS A 117 -16.66 -9.06 -16.55
C LYS A 117 -17.42 -7.79 -16.18
N THR A 118 -17.66 -7.55 -14.89
CA THR A 118 -18.37 -6.36 -14.42
C THR A 118 -17.59 -5.07 -14.67
N LEU A 119 -16.24 -5.15 -14.67
CA LEU A 119 -15.37 -4.02 -15.01
C LEU A 119 -15.36 -3.70 -16.51
N ASP A 120 -15.79 -4.61 -17.38
CA ASP A 120 -15.95 -4.39 -18.83
C ASP A 120 -17.26 -3.71 -19.19
N ILE A 121 -18.25 -3.74 -18.32
CA ILE A 121 -19.52 -3.05 -18.55
C ILE A 121 -19.24 -1.54 -18.52
N SER A 122 -18.97 -0.98 -19.70
CA SER A 122 -18.65 0.42 -19.84
C SER A 122 -19.85 1.28 -19.50
N SER A 123 -19.64 2.34 -18.75
CA SER A 123 -20.51 3.51 -18.78
C SER A 123 -20.55 4.04 -20.22
N ARG A 124 -21.71 4.42 -20.70
CA ARG A 124 -22.14 4.71 -22.10
C ARG A 124 -21.17 5.42 -23.08
N ASN A 125 -19.99 5.87 -22.66
CA ASN A 125 -19.03 6.60 -23.51
C ASN A 125 -17.56 6.31 -23.18
N SER A 126 -17.21 5.19 -22.52
CA SER A 126 -15.84 4.96 -22.10
C SER A 126 -15.17 3.87 -22.96
N THR A 127 -14.20 4.28 -23.75
CA THR A 127 -13.21 3.38 -24.39
C THR A 127 -12.27 2.69 -23.38
N ARG A 128 -12.47 2.96 -22.07
CA ARG A 128 -11.63 2.46 -20.99
C ARG A 128 -12.04 1.07 -20.60
N LYS A 129 -11.21 0.11 -20.87
CA LYS A 129 -11.40 -1.28 -20.43
C LYS A 129 -10.73 -1.48 -19.07
N TRP A 130 -11.45 -1.23 -17.99
CA TRP A 130 -10.91 -1.37 -16.63
C TRP A 130 -10.58 -2.82 -16.26
N SER A 131 -11.17 -3.80 -16.94
CA SER A 131 -10.79 -5.21 -16.84
C SER A 131 -9.34 -5.44 -17.26
N LEU A 132 -8.83 -4.75 -18.30
CA LEU A 132 -7.43 -4.86 -18.72
C LEU A 132 -6.48 -4.33 -17.63
N PHE A 133 -6.85 -3.23 -16.97
CA PHE A 133 -6.09 -2.70 -15.84
C PHE A 133 -6.07 -3.68 -14.65
N ALA A 134 -7.23 -4.18 -14.26
CA ALA A 134 -7.38 -5.18 -13.20
C ALA A 134 -6.70 -6.50 -13.57
N GLY A 135 -6.83 -6.92 -14.83
CA GLY A 135 -6.15 -8.08 -15.39
C GLY A 135 -4.62 -7.97 -15.31
N MET A 136 -4.06 -6.81 -15.63
CA MET A 136 -2.61 -6.58 -15.49
C MET A 136 -2.18 -6.72 -14.03
N MET A 137 -2.94 -6.17 -13.04
CA MET A 137 -2.66 -6.39 -11.62
C MET A 137 -2.69 -7.88 -11.25
N LEU A 138 -3.66 -8.61 -11.80
CA LEU A 138 -3.87 -10.03 -11.53
C LEU A 138 -2.77 -10.92 -12.12
N GLN A 139 -2.24 -10.58 -13.32
CA GLN A 139 -1.20 -11.38 -13.97
C GLN A 139 0.21 -11.08 -13.43
N THR A 140 0.43 -9.87 -12.91
CA THR A 140 1.77 -9.38 -12.54
C THR A 140 1.96 -9.11 -11.06
N ALA A 141 0.92 -9.21 -10.26
CA ALA A 141 0.87 -8.83 -8.85
C ALA A 141 1.39 -7.41 -8.54
N MET A 142 1.38 -6.51 -9.52
CA MET A 142 1.79 -5.11 -9.34
C MET A 142 0.81 -4.35 -8.46
N ARG A 143 1.33 -3.32 -7.76
CA ARG A 143 0.47 -2.37 -7.04
C ARG A 143 -0.25 -1.47 -8.04
N THR A 144 -1.43 -0.99 -7.68
CA THR A 144 -2.23 -0.08 -8.54
C THR A 144 -1.42 1.10 -9.06
N GLY A 145 -0.57 1.70 -8.23
CA GLY A 145 0.28 2.82 -8.63
C GLY A 145 1.43 2.43 -9.56
N GLU A 146 1.92 1.19 -9.46
CA GLU A 146 2.94 0.65 -10.37
C GLU A 146 2.33 0.40 -11.75
N VAL A 147 1.15 -0.24 -11.84
CA VAL A 147 0.44 -0.43 -13.12
C VAL A 147 0.13 0.90 -13.80
N ARG A 148 -0.24 1.94 -13.04
CA ARG A 148 -0.49 3.27 -13.61
C ARG A 148 0.75 3.97 -14.15
N ALA A 149 1.92 3.63 -13.64
CA ALA A 149 3.18 4.24 -14.06
C ALA A 149 3.80 3.56 -15.27
N LEU A 150 3.29 2.39 -15.68
CA LEU A 150 3.85 1.61 -16.79
C LEU A 150 3.82 2.36 -18.12
N LYS A 151 4.93 2.34 -18.81
CA LYS A 151 5.12 2.87 -20.15
C LYS A 151 5.44 1.76 -21.14
N TRP A 152 5.23 2.03 -22.42
CA TRP A 152 5.59 1.08 -23.48
C TRP A 152 7.10 0.80 -23.54
N GLU A 153 7.93 1.78 -23.19
CA GLU A 153 9.39 1.63 -23.08
C GLU A 153 9.85 0.66 -21.99
N ASP A 154 9.00 0.41 -20.99
CA ASP A 154 9.29 -0.53 -19.91
C ASP A 154 9.20 -2.00 -20.34
N ILE A 155 8.65 -2.28 -21.52
CA ILE A 155 8.46 -3.63 -22.03
C ILE A 155 9.71 -4.07 -22.79
N ASN A 156 10.26 -5.21 -22.40
CA ASN A 156 11.37 -5.85 -23.10
C ASN A 156 11.03 -7.33 -23.32
N GLN A 157 10.69 -7.70 -24.55
CA GLN A 157 10.26 -9.03 -24.91
C GLN A 157 9.07 -9.51 -24.06
N ASN A 158 9.26 -10.56 -23.26
CA ASN A 158 8.25 -11.19 -22.41
C ASN A 158 8.34 -10.76 -20.93
N ARG A 159 8.88 -9.58 -20.65
CA ARG A 159 9.02 -9.03 -19.29
C ARG A 159 8.80 -7.53 -19.28
N ILE A 160 8.40 -6.99 -18.12
CA ILE A 160 8.18 -5.57 -17.93
C ILE A 160 9.00 -5.06 -16.73
N LEU A 161 9.63 -3.90 -16.87
CA LEU A 161 10.38 -3.24 -15.82
C LEU A 161 9.45 -2.42 -14.94
N VAL A 162 9.41 -2.73 -13.65
CA VAL A 162 8.66 -1.97 -12.65
C VAL A 162 9.65 -1.13 -11.85
N HIS A 163 9.81 0.12 -12.23
CA HIS A 163 10.74 1.06 -11.60
C HIS A 163 10.06 2.33 -11.07
N ALA A 164 8.80 2.55 -11.43
CA ALA A 164 8.08 3.78 -11.13
C ALA A 164 6.75 3.51 -10.40
N ASN A 165 6.18 4.55 -9.87
CA ASN A 165 4.88 4.53 -9.20
C ASN A 165 4.13 5.83 -9.49
N TYR A 166 2.84 5.73 -9.73
CA TYR A 166 1.97 6.88 -9.92
C TYR A 166 1.05 7.07 -8.71
N THR A 167 1.22 8.15 -7.98
CA THR A 167 0.39 8.48 -6.83
C THR A 167 -0.68 9.52 -7.18
N LEU A 168 -1.81 9.46 -6.49
CA LEU A 168 -2.93 10.39 -6.73
C LEU A 168 -2.58 11.84 -6.36
N THR A 169 -1.72 12.02 -5.36
CA THR A 169 -1.36 13.34 -4.81
C THR A 169 -0.16 13.98 -5.50
N HIS A 170 0.79 13.18 -5.99
CA HIS A 170 2.07 13.68 -6.49
C HIS A 170 2.40 13.24 -7.92
N GLY A 171 1.46 12.58 -8.61
CA GLY A 171 1.67 12.12 -9.98
C GLY A 171 2.71 11.00 -10.11
N TYR A 172 3.44 11.03 -11.22
CA TYR A 172 4.50 10.07 -11.54
C TYR A 172 5.72 10.27 -10.64
N LYS A 173 6.28 9.17 -10.18
CA LYS A 173 7.55 9.08 -9.46
C LYS A 173 8.40 8.01 -10.11
N SER A 174 9.63 8.35 -10.46
CA SER A 174 10.63 7.42 -11.02
C SER A 174 11.14 6.38 -10.02
N THR A 175 10.45 6.16 -8.91
CA THR A 175 10.82 5.19 -7.87
C THR A 175 9.59 4.44 -7.38
N THR A 176 9.75 3.15 -7.11
CA THR A 176 8.74 2.33 -6.44
C THR A 176 8.73 2.59 -4.92
N LYS A 177 7.74 2.07 -4.21
CA LYS A 177 7.65 2.17 -2.74
C LYS A 177 8.90 1.60 -2.02
N THR A 178 9.53 0.59 -2.60
CA THR A 178 10.73 -0.08 -2.05
C THR A 178 12.03 0.49 -2.62
N ASN A 179 11.95 1.46 -3.53
CA ASN A 179 13.07 2.06 -4.26
C ASN A 179 13.97 1.04 -5.00
N LYS A 180 13.43 -0.13 -5.33
CA LYS A 180 14.14 -1.20 -6.04
C LYS A 180 13.40 -1.53 -7.34
N PRO A 181 13.99 -1.22 -8.51
CA PRO A 181 13.47 -1.70 -9.80
C PRO A 181 13.45 -3.22 -9.86
N ARG A 182 12.51 -3.77 -10.60
CA ARG A 182 12.40 -5.21 -10.81
C ARG A 182 11.80 -5.56 -12.16
N TRP A 183 12.23 -6.68 -12.71
CA TRP A 183 11.61 -7.27 -13.87
C TRP A 183 10.53 -8.25 -13.47
N VAL A 184 9.36 -8.16 -14.09
CA VAL A 184 8.24 -9.07 -13.91
C VAL A 184 7.98 -9.76 -15.26
N PRO A 185 7.95 -11.10 -15.32
CA PRO A 185 7.63 -11.81 -16.55
C PRO A 185 6.17 -11.57 -16.95
N LEU A 186 5.91 -11.56 -18.26
CA LEU A 186 4.59 -11.44 -18.86
C LEU A 186 4.18 -12.79 -19.42
N ASN A 187 3.20 -13.43 -18.81
CA ASN A 187 2.58 -14.63 -19.35
C ASN A 187 1.70 -14.31 -20.56
N SER A 188 1.16 -15.33 -21.24
CA SER A 188 0.31 -15.16 -22.42
C SER A 188 -0.86 -14.21 -22.17
N LYS A 189 -1.56 -14.34 -21.03
CA LYS A 189 -2.68 -13.46 -20.66
C LYS A 189 -2.26 -11.99 -20.48
N ALA A 190 -1.09 -11.73 -19.90
CA ALA A 190 -0.55 -10.37 -19.82
C ALA A 190 -0.20 -9.82 -21.21
N GLN A 191 0.34 -10.65 -22.10
CA GLN A 191 0.60 -10.27 -23.49
C GLN A 191 -0.70 -9.98 -24.27
N ASP A 192 -1.75 -10.79 -24.08
CA ASP A 192 -3.07 -10.56 -24.66
C ASP A 192 -3.70 -9.23 -24.18
N ILE A 193 -3.46 -8.85 -22.92
CA ILE A 193 -3.85 -7.55 -22.40
C ILE A 193 -3.10 -6.43 -23.14
N LEU A 194 -1.78 -6.54 -23.29
CA LEU A 194 -0.98 -5.55 -24.01
C LEU A 194 -1.42 -5.39 -25.48
N ALA A 195 -1.76 -6.48 -26.14
CA ALA A 195 -2.24 -6.47 -27.54
C ALA A 195 -3.56 -5.70 -27.71
N GLN A 196 -4.35 -5.56 -26.67
CA GLN A 196 -5.64 -4.85 -26.68
C GLN A 196 -5.51 -3.35 -26.32
N LEU A 197 -4.34 -2.88 -25.91
CA LEU A 197 -4.12 -1.49 -25.51
C LEU A 197 -3.70 -0.64 -26.71
N SER A 198 -4.19 0.62 -26.75
CA SER A 198 -3.74 1.61 -27.73
C SER A 198 -2.32 2.09 -27.42
N LYS A 199 -1.52 2.31 -28.46
CA LYS A 199 -0.16 2.86 -28.38
C LYS A 199 -0.11 4.39 -28.63
N GLU A 200 -1.24 5.08 -28.56
CA GLU A 200 -1.32 6.53 -28.78
C GLU A 200 -0.71 7.35 -27.62
N SER A 201 -0.45 6.74 -26.49
CA SER A 201 0.17 7.35 -25.31
C SER A 201 1.47 6.63 -24.97
N GLU A 202 2.39 7.34 -24.31
CA GLU A 202 3.58 6.72 -23.71
C GLU A 202 3.22 5.72 -22.59
N TYR A 203 2.09 5.96 -21.88
CA TYR A 203 1.60 5.07 -20.82
C TYR A 203 0.71 3.97 -21.37
N LEU A 204 0.83 2.75 -20.78
CA LEU A 204 -0.05 1.63 -21.09
C LEU A 204 -1.51 1.94 -20.73
N PHE A 205 -1.73 2.65 -19.62
CA PHE A 205 -3.05 2.99 -19.09
C PHE A 205 -3.16 4.50 -18.88
N PRO A 206 -3.34 5.30 -19.93
CA PRO A 206 -3.34 6.77 -19.87
C PRO A 206 -4.62 7.35 -19.25
N TRP A 207 -5.43 6.52 -18.62
CA TRP A 207 -6.74 6.87 -18.12
C TRP A 207 -6.70 7.66 -16.82
N ASN A 208 -7.74 8.45 -16.59
CA ASN A 208 -7.84 9.29 -15.38
C ASN A 208 -7.58 8.46 -14.12
N ARG A 209 -6.60 8.89 -13.38
CA ARG A 209 -6.02 8.26 -12.19
C ARG A 209 -7.00 7.95 -11.06
N TYR A 210 -8.09 8.74 -10.94
CA TYR A 210 -9.11 8.53 -9.90
C TYR A 210 -10.17 7.52 -10.30
N ALA A 211 -10.37 7.33 -11.60
CA ALA A 211 -11.51 6.60 -12.10
C ALA A 211 -11.46 5.11 -11.80
N PHE A 212 -10.28 4.44 -11.86
CA PHE A 212 -10.21 3.00 -11.61
C PHE A 212 -10.71 2.63 -10.22
N GLN A 213 -10.19 3.28 -9.18
CA GLN A 213 -10.54 2.90 -7.81
C GLN A 213 -12.01 3.16 -7.51
N SER A 214 -12.53 4.32 -7.92
CA SER A 214 -13.95 4.66 -7.73
C SER A 214 -14.85 3.72 -8.53
N PHE A 215 -14.49 3.42 -9.77
CA PHE A 215 -15.23 2.51 -10.63
C PHE A 215 -15.21 1.08 -10.07
N PHE A 216 -14.05 0.59 -9.62
CA PHE A 216 -13.90 -0.72 -9.01
C PHE A 216 -14.82 -0.84 -7.79
N TYR A 217 -14.76 0.12 -6.86
CA TYR A 217 -15.63 0.08 -5.68
C TYR A 217 -17.11 0.15 -6.02
N ALA A 218 -17.52 0.95 -7.01
CA ALA A 218 -18.91 0.98 -7.45
C ALA A 218 -19.36 -0.41 -7.93
N ARG A 219 -18.56 -1.07 -8.78
CA ARG A 219 -18.88 -2.42 -9.28
C ARG A 219 -18.87 -3.48 -8.18
N ILE A 220 -17.92 -3.43 -7.25
CA ILE A 220 -17.90 -4.33 -6.10
C ILE A 220 -19.12 -4.10 -5.20
N THR A 221 -19.52 -2.84 -4.99
CA THR A 221 -20.74 -2.54 -4.22
C THR A 221 -21.98 -3.11 -4.90
N ASP A 222 -22.12 -2.97 -6.23
CA ASP A 222 -23.24 -3.53 -6.97
C ASP A 222 -23.30 -5.06 -6.82
N LEU A 223 -22.16 -5.75 -6.96
CA LEU A 223 -22.08 -7.20 -6.79
C LEU A 223 -22.40 -7.64 -5.36
N TYR A 224 -21.95 -6.89 -4.35
CA TYR A 224 -22.19 -7.18 -2.94
C TYR A 224 -23.67 -6.98 -2.58
N VAL A 225 -24.27 -5.86 -2.97
CA VAL A 225 -25.68 -5.56 -2.69
C VAL A 225 -26.63 -6.55 -3.38
N THR A 226 -26.24 -7.05 -4.56
CA THR A 226 -27.01 -8.07 -5.30
C THR A 226 -26.72 -9.50 -4.84
N GLY A 227 -25.90 -9.70 -3.80
CA GLY A 227 -25.57 -11.02 -3.25
C GLY A 227 -24.70 -11.92 -4.15
N GLN A 228 -24.09 -11.36 -5.18
CA GLN A 228 -23.22 -12.11 -6.08
C GLN A 228 -21.81 -12.33 -5.52
N ILE A 229 -21.42 -11.52 -4.54
CA ILE A 229 -20.20 -11.68 -3.73
C ILE A 229 -20.52 -11.47 -2.26
N ASP A 230 -19.75 -12.11 -1.36
CA ASP A 230 -20.01 -12.12 0.08
C ASP A 230 -19.18 -11.06 0.83
N GLU A 231 -18.18 -10.46 0.17
CA GLU A 231 -17.26 -9.51 0.77
C GLU A 231 -16.98 -8.29 -0.12
N MET A 232 -16.65 -7.17 0.51
CA MET A 232 -16.24 -5.94 -0.16
C MET A 232 -14.74 -6.00 -0.50
N TYR A 233 -14.42 -6.50 -1.70
CA TYR A 233 -13.05 -6.58 -2.18
C TYR A 233 -12.45 -5.22 -2.55
N ARG A 234 -11.13 -5.12 -2.45
CA ARG A 234 -10.36 -3.93 -2.80
C ARG A 234 -9.53 -4.20 -4.06
N PRO A 235 -9.14 -3.19 -4.83
CA PRO A 235 -8.21 -3.37 -5.95
C PRO A 235 -6.92 -4.12 -5.56
N TYR A 236 -6.46 -3.92 -4.32
CA TYR A 236 -5.24 -4.57 -3.82
C TYR A 236 -5.40 -6.08 -3.63
N ASP A 237 -6.62 -6.57 -3.42
CA ASP A 237 -6.89 -7.98 -3.22
C ASP A 237 -6.66 -8.81 -4.51
N LEU A 238 -6.73 -8.17 -5.71
CA LEU A 238 -6.30 -8.77 -6.97
C LEU A 238 -4.82 -9.18 -6.96
N ARG A 239 -3.98 -8.38 -6.31
CA ARG A 239 -2.57 -8.70 -6.13
C ARG A 239 -2.38 -9.87 -5.15
N HIS A 240 -3.23 -9.97 -4.12
CA HIS A 240 -3.23 -11.11 -3.21
C HIS A 240 -3.57 -12.39 -3.96
N VAL A 241 -4.58 -12.36 -4.84
CA VAL A 241 -4.94 -13.49 -5.72
C VAL A 241 -3.75 -13.89 -6.60
N ALA A 242 -3.07 -12.94 -7.24
CA ALA A 242 -1.94 -13.24 -8.11
C ALA A 242 -0.80 -13.96 -7.36
N ILE A 243 -0.42 -13.45 -6.18
CA ILE A 243 0.65 -14.04 -5.37
C ILE A 243 0.23 -15.43 -4.87
N SER A 244 -1.01 -15.59 -4.39
CA SER A 244 -1.55 -16.87 -3.94
C SER A 244 -1.46 -17.92 -5.05
N ARG A 245 -1.92 -17.58 -6.27
CA ARG A 245 -1.84 -18.48 -7.43
C ARG A 245 -0.41 -18.88 -7.79
N TRP A 246 0.54 -17.94 -7.73
CA TRP A 246 1.93 -18.27 -7.97
C TRP A 246 2.47 -19.31 -6.98
N ILE A 247 2.10 -19.18 -5.69
CA ILE A 247 2.51 -20.14 -4.66
C ILE A 247 1.80 -21.50 -4.85
N GLU A 248 0.49 -21.48 -5.16
CA GLU A 248 -0.28 -22.69 -5.47
C GLU A 248 0.29 -23.45 -6.67
N GLU A 249 0.80 -22.73 -7.67
CA GLU A 249 1.45 -23.31 -8.86
C GLU A 249 2.92 -23.70 -8.64
N GLY A 250 3.41 -23.62 -7.40
CA GLY A 250 4.75 -24.07 -7.02
C GLY A 250 5.87 -23.06 -7.30
N ILE A 251 5.55 -21.79 -7.61
CA ILE A 251 6.57 -20.76 -7.74
C ILE A 251 7.25 -20.55 -6.38
N PRO A 252 8.60 -20.67 -6.31
CA PRO A 252 9.31 -20.48 -5.04
C PRO A 252 9.00 -19.13 -4.40
N VAL A 253 8.79 -19.11 -3.07
CA VAL A 253 8.46 -17.91 -2.30
C VAL A 253 9.43 -16.74 -2.57
N MET A 254 10.72 -17.05 -2.71
CA MET A 254 11.75 -16.03 -3.03
C MET A 254 11.52 -15.40 -4.42
N GLN A 255 11.11 -16.20 -5.40
CA GLN A 255 10.84 -15.72 -6.75
C GLN A 255 9.55 -14.91 -6.80
N ALA A 256 8.49 -15.38 -6.14
CA ALA A 256 7.24 -14.65 -5.99
C ALA A 256 7.47 -13.30 -5.28
N ALA A 257 8.29 -13.27 -4.23
CA ALA A 257 8.68 -12.05 -3.53
C ALA A 257 9.41 -11.07 -4.45
N LYS A 258 10.36 -11.54 -5.25
CA LYS A 258 11.11 -10.74 -6.23
C LYS A 258 10.17 -10.10 -7.26
N TRP A 259 9.27 -10.87 -7.86
CA TRP A 259 8.31 -10.36 -8.86
C TRP A 259 7.31 -9.40 -8.22
N ALA A 260 6.77 -9.74 -7.05
CA ALA A 260 5.83 -8.88 -6.35
C ALA A 260 6.47 -7.59 -5.78
N GLY A 261 7.80 -7.53 -5.60
CA GLY A 261 8.48 -6.44 -4.91
C GLY A 261 8.10 -6.38 -3.42
N ASN A 262 8.11 -7.56 -2.79
CA ASN A 262 7.98 -7.79 -1.36
C ASN A 262 9.24 -8.47 -0.82
N THR A 263 9.33 -8.66 0.50
CA THR A 263 10.30 -9.58 1.09
C THR A 263 9.71 -10.98 1.17
N SER A 264 10.56 -12.01 1.13
CA SER A 264 10.14 -13.42 1.29
C SER A 264 9.41 -13.64 2.62
N GLU A 265 9.86 -12.95 3.67
CA GLU A 265 9.24 -12.98 4.99
C GLU A 265 7.77 -12.50 4.96
N ILE A 266 7.49 -11.40 4.23
CA ILE A 266 6.12 -10.89 4.05
C ILE A 266 5.27 -11.90 3.27
N ILE A 267 5.82 -12.49 2.20
CA ILE A 267 5.10 -13.51 1.43
C ILE A 267 4.82 -14.72 2.32
N TRP A 268 5.83 -15.25 2.99
CA TRP A 268 5.67 -16.40 3.88
C TRP A 268 4.62 -16.15 4.96
N LYS A 269 4.72 -15.03 5.67
CA LYS A 269 3.77 -14.67 6.74
C LYS A 269 2.31 -14.65 6.28
N HIS A 270 2.06 -14.26 5.04
CA HIS A 270 0.72 -14.04 4.54
C HIS A 270 0.16 -15.18 3.69
N TYR A 271 1.03 -16.01 3.10
CA TYR A 271 0.62 -17.04 2.14
C TYR A 271 1.10 -18.45 2.54
N ALA A 272 1.61 -18.63 3.75
CA ALA A 272 2.07 -19.94 4.23
C ALA A 272 0.96 -21.01 4.19
N ASN A 273 -0.29 -20.61 4.44
CA ASN A 273 -1.44 -21.52 4.42
C ASN A 273 -1.85 -21.98 3.00
N VAL A 274 -1.22 -21.42 1.98
CA VAL A 274 -1.49 -21.74 0.56
C VAL A 274 -0.39 -22.62 -0.02
N THR A 275 0.69 -22.89 0.75
CA THR A 275 1.78 -23.75 0.30
C THR A 275 1.32 -25.21 0.24
N GLN A 276 1.75 -25.92 -0.82
CA GLN A 276 1.54 -27.37 -0.94
C GLN A 276 2.28 -28.10 0.18
N GLU A 277 1.67 -29.11 0.76
CA GLU A 277 2.39 -30.09 1.58
C GLU A 277 3.20 -30.99 0.66
N TYR A 278 4.50 -31.09 0.92
CA TYR A 278 5.40 -31.97 0.21
C TYR A 278 5.66 -33.21 1.07
N GLU A 279 5.71 -34.36 0.43
CA GLU A 279 6.24 -35.56 1.11
C GLU A 279 7.74 -35.41 1.36
N MET A 280 8.20 -35.96 2.47
CA MET A 280 9.62 -35.97 2.80
C MET A 280 10.37 -36.79 1.74
N PRO A 281 11.39 -36.21 1.05
CA PRO A 281 12.18 -36.97 0.11
C PRO A 281 12.98 -38.06 0.82
N ILE A 282 13.07 -39.23 0.21
CA ILE A 282 13.98 -40.29 0.63
C ILE A 282 15.38 -39.84 0.25
N LEU A 283 16.27 -39.66 1.24
CA LEU A 283 17.67 -39.26 1.05
C LEU A 283 18.55 -40.48 0.74
#